data_abf0218e053009db0bcb861e026cc172
#
_entry.id   abf0218e053009db0bcb861e026cc172
#
_cell.length_a   1.000
_cell.length_b   1.000
_cell.length_c   1.000
_cell.angle_alpha   90.00
_cell.angle_beta   90.00
_cell.angle_gamma   90.00
#
_symmetry.space_group_name_H-M   'P 1'
#
loop_
_entity.id
_entity.type
_entity.pdbx_description
1 polymer ?
#
loop_
_entity_poly.entity_id
_entity_poly.type
_entity_poly.pdbx_seq_one_letter_code
_entity_poly.pdbx_strand_id
1 'polypeptide(L)'
;FSYILSDFSKSIPYRYEDLSKSQKTLTPNQYKEHMRPIIAQWKHIADSVCRVYHPSLKAVCLIKNKVKLQTGNAFFDFAMSRDYYAKQDTANQALKVKEDDSYYDFLKEMPLDDKTILADEKADVFTNRFEFMAPLRKAYSDEVEGSVEIPFTYPEKPLLTFLKEKGVKLNAEQEAIRQKQEKLAGQEIKITLAELQEDDRKTSALFKQEEKLVKEYMDYINKQKPSQKEKSQQEEDRASIA
;
A
#
# COMPACT_ATOMS: atom_id res chain seq x y z
N PHE A 1 -23.76 20.66 -13.10
CA PHE A 1 -22.73 20.51 -12.09
C PHE A 1 -21.63 19.54 -12.57
N SER A 2 -21.95 18.41 -13.19
CA SER A 2 -20.99 17.43 -13.72
C SER A 2 -20.02 18.04 -14.75
N TYR A 3 -20.47 18.95 -15.58
CA TYR A 3 -19.61 19.69 -16.53
C TYR A 3 -18.56 20.54 -15.83
N ILE A 4 -18.94 21.25 -14.77
CA ILE A 4 -18.03 22.11 -13.98
C ILE A 4 -16.92 21.26 -13.34
N LEU A 5 -17.28 20.12 -12.76
CA LEU A 5 -16.29 19.19 -12.18
C LEU A 5 -15.40 18.53 -13.23
N SER A 6 -15.96 18.19 -14.41
CA SER A 6 -15.17 17.65 -15.51
C SER A 6 -14.15 18.66 -16.04
N ASP A 7 -14.57 19.89 -16.29
CA ASP A 7 -13.69 20.94 -16.80
C ASP A 7 -12.65 21.35 -15.76
N PHE A 8 -13.04 21.42 -14.48
CA PHE A 8 -12.11 21.62 -13.38
C PHE A 8 -11.07 20.51 -13.31
N SER A 9 -11.48 19.23 -13.40
CA SER A 9 -10.56 18.08 -13.37
C SER A 9 -9.55 18.11 -14.50
N LYS A 10 -9.93 18.57 -15.69
CA LYS A 10 -9.03 18.77 -16.83
C LYS A 10 -8.05 19.93 -16.64
N SER A 11 -8.47 20.95 -15.91
CA SER A 11 -7.66 22.17 -15.68
C SER A 11 -6.61 22.02 -14.58
N ILE A 12 -6.66 20.94 -13.78
CA ILE A 12 -5.64 20.57 -12.80
C ILE A 12 -4.93 19.27 -13.22
N PRO A 13 -4.18 19.27 -14.32
CA PRO A 13 -3.60 18.06 -14.88
C PRO A 13 -2.56 17.48 -13.93
N TYR A 14 -2.68 16.19 -13.66
CA TYR A 14 -1.64 15.39 -13.04
C TYR A 14 -0.77 14.79 -14.15
N ARG A 15 0.46 15.29 -14.28
CA ARG A 15 1.38 14.85 -15.33
C ARG A 15 2.26 13.71 -14.81
N TYR A 16 1.94 12.50 -15.19
CA TYR A 16 2.68 11.31 -14.79
C TYR A 16 4.17 11.35 -15.21
N GLU A 17 4.47 11.93 -16.37
CA GLU A 17 5.85 12.10 -16.86
C GLU A 17 6.67 13.02 -15.95
N ASP A 18 6.10 14.15 -15.53
CA ASP A 18 6.75 15.10 -14.61
C ASP A 18 6.96 14.45 -13.23
N LEU A 19 6.00 13.66 -12.77
CA LEU A 19 6.13 12.89 -11.53
C LEU A 19 7.27 11.87 -11.64
N SER A 20 7.30 11.04 -12.68
CA SER A 20 8.32 10.01 -12.87
C SER A 20 9.74 10.60 -12.94
N LYS A 21 9.89 11.76 -13.58
CA LYS A 21 11.14 12.51 -13.58
C LYS A 21 11.50 13.01 -12.19
N SER A 22 10.55 13.63 -11.51
CA SER A 22 10.74 14.20 -10.16
C SER A 22 11.13 13.11 -9.15
N GLN A 23 10.50 11.95 -9.20
CA GLN A 23 10.80 10.80 -8.34
C GLN A 23 12.28 10.37 -8.41
N LYS A 24 12.89 10.50 -9.58
CA LYS A 24 14.29 10.10 -9.83
C LYS A 24 15.31 11.21 -9.53
N THR A 25 14.89 12.46 -9.60
CA THR A 25 15.83 13.60 -9.58
C THR A 25 15.74 14.50 -8.36
N LEU A 26 14.59 14.52 -7.66
CA LEU A 26 14.37 15.42 -6.53
C LEU A 26 14.44 14.68 -5.20
N THR A 27 14.94 15.34 -4.17
CA THR A 27 14.74 14.93 -2.78
C THR A 27 13.30 15.24 -2.34
N PRO A 28 12.79 14.64 -1.24
CA PRO A 28 11.45 14.94 -0.74
C PRO A 28 11.18 16.43 -0.51
N ASN A 29 12.13 17.15 0.09
CA ASN A 29 11.99 18.58 0.33
C ASN A 29 12.03 19.40 -0.97
N GLN A 30 12.86 19.02 -1.94
CA GLN A 30 12.85 19.66 -3.26
C GLN A 30 11.53 19.42 -3.99
N TYR A 31 10.93 18.26 -3.84
CA TYR A 31 9.61 17.97 -4.42
C TYR A 31 8.51 18.81 -3.76
N LYS A 32 8.53 19.01 -2.43
CA LYS A 32 7.61 19.94 -1.75
C LYS A 32 7.68 21.34 -2.37
N GLU A 33 8.88 21.86 -2.53
CA GLU A 33 9.07 23.20 -3.12
C GLU A 33 8.64 23.24 -4.59
N HIS A 34 8.90 22.20 -5.37
CA HIS A 34 8.42 22.07 -6.75
C HIS A 34 6.89 22.05 -6.85
N MET A 35 6.22 21.36 -5.93
CA MET A 35 4.75 21.27 -5.91
C MET A 35 4.06 22.54 -5.40
N ARG A 36 4.73 23.36 -4.61
CA ARG A 36 4.13 24.58 -4.01
C ARG A 36 3.43 25.49 -5.04
N PRO A 37 4.08 25.94 -6.12
CA PRO A 37 3.42 26.78 -7.13
C PRO A 37 2.31 26.02 -7.88
N ILE A 38 2.46 24.71 -8.10
CA ILE A 38 1.46 23.89 -8.79
C ILE A 38 0.18 23.81 -7.94
N ILE A 39 0.31 23.55 -6.65
CA ILE A 39 -0.81 23.50 -5.70
C ILE A 39 -1.48 24.88 -5.58
N ALA A 40 -0.69 25.96 -5.53
CA ALA A 40 -1.22 27.31 -5.52
C ALA A 40 -2.05 27.60 -6.79
N GLN A 41 -1.58 27.16 -7.95
CA GLN A 41 -2.32 27.27 -9.20
C GLN A 41 -3.62 26.46 -9.15
N TRP A 42 -3.61 25.23 -8.65
CA TRP A 42 -4.83 24.42 -8.51
C TRP A 42 -5.85 25.08 -7.57
N LYS A 43 -5.40 25.60 -6.42
CA LYS A 43 -6.25 26.36 -5.49
C LYS A 43 -6.85 27.60 -6.20
N HIS A 44 -6.06 28.35 -6.96
CA HIS A 44 -6.52 29.52 -7.71
C HIS A 44 -7.57 29.17 -8.78
N ILE A 45 -7.37 28.06 -9.51
CA ILE A 45 -8.35 27.56 -10.49
C ILE A 45 -9.65 27.20 -9.78
N ALA A 46 -9.58 26.48 -8.65
CA ALA A 46 -10.74 26.12 -7.85
C ALA A 46 -11.56 27.34 -7.40
N ASP A 47 -10.87 28.36 -6.87
CA ASP A 47 -11.50 29.61 -6.44
C ASP A 47 -12.09 30.40 -7.62
N SER A 48 -11.45 30.37 -8.79
CA SER A 48 -11.95 31.02 -10.01
C SER A 48 -13.22 30.33 -10.52
N VAL A 49 -13.24 29.00 -10.54
CA VAL A 49 -14.43 28.20 -10.89
C VAL A 49 -15.59 28.53 -9.93
N CYS A 50 -15.33 28.55 -8.63
CA CYS A 50 -16.34 28.88 -7.63
C CYS A 50 -16.89 30.31 -7.81
N ARG A 51 -16.03 31.26 -8.20
CA ARG A 51 -16.42 32.67 -8.43
C ARG A 51 -17.26 32.85 -9.70
N VAL A 52 -16.92 32.14 -10.77
CA VAL A 52 -17.59 32.25 -12.07
C VAL A 52 -18.95 31.58 -12.07
N TYR A 53 -19.00 30.37 -11.52
CA TYR A 53 -20.21 29.53 -11.62
C TYR A 53 -21.15 29.62 -10.42
N HIS A 54 -20.74 30.29 -9.33
CA HIS A 54 -21.53 30.41 -8.09
C HIS A 54 -22.17 29.08 -7.64
N PRO A 55 -21.41 27.98 -7.53
CA PRO A 55 -21.99 26.70 -7.18
C PRO A 55 -22.50 26.66 -5.74
N SER A 56 -23.35 25.67 -5.42
CA SER A 56 -23.83 25.46 -4.05
C SER A 56 -22.65 25.22 -3.07
N LEU A 57 -22.86 25.47 -1.78
CA LEU A 57 -21.82 25.24 -0.74
C LEU A 57 -21.27 23.81 -0.79
N LYS A 58 -22.13 22.80 -0.99
CA LYS A 58 -21.70 21.40 -1.14
C LYS A 58 -20.78 21.21 -2.36
N ALA A 59 -21.08 21.88 -3.46
CA ALA A 59 -20.27 21.84 -4.67
C ALA A 59 -18.92 22.55 -4.48
N VAL A 60 -18.89 23.67 -3.74
CA VAL A 60 -17.64 24.33 -3.35
C VAL A 60 -16.76 23.39 -2.52
N CYS A 61 -17.34 22.68 -1.53
CA CYS A 61 -16.61 21.69 -0.74
C CYS A 61 -16.01 20.60 -1.63
N LEU A 62 -16.78 20.03 -2.55
CA LEU A 62 -16.29 18.99 -3.46
C LEU A 62 -15.13 19.48 -4.34
N ILE A 63 -15.22 20.70 -4.90
CA ILE A 63 -14.15 21.28 -5.73
C ILE A 63 -12.89 21.47 -4.90
N LYS A 64 -13.00 22.02 -3.68
CA LYS A 64 -11.83 22.25 -2.80
C LYS A 64 -11.22 20.92 -2.31
N ASN A 65 -12.06 19.96 -1.95
CA ASN A 65 -11.60 18.63 -1.51
C ASN A 65 -10.88 17.89 -2.64
N LYS A 66 -11.32 18.05 -3.89
CA LYS A 66 -10.62 17.49 -5.05
C LYS A 66 -9.18 17.99 -5.17
N VAL A 67 -8.93 19.28 -4.94
CA VAL A 67 -7.55 19.83 -4.92
C VAL A 67 -6.72 19.21 -3.80
N LYS A 68 -7.31 19.08 -2.61
CA LYS A 68 -6.63 18.47 -1.46
C LYS A 68 -6.29 17.00 -1.73
N LEU A 69 -7.25 16.19 -2.19
CA LEU A 69 -7.03 14.79 -2.54
C LEU A 69 -5.98 14.64 -3.64
N GLN A 70 -6.04 15.48 -4.67
CA GLN A 70 -5.03 15.48 -5.74
C GLN A 70 -3.64 15.80 -5.20
N THR A 71 -3.55 16.78 -4.27
CA THR A 71 -2.30 17.12 -3.58
C THR A 71 -1.77 15.93 -2.78
N GLY A 72 -2.62 15.33 -1.94
CA GLY A 72 -2.24 14.17 -1.14
C GLY A 72 -1.75 13.00 -1.99
N ASN A 73 -2.49 12.69 -3.06
CA ASN A 73 -2.10 11.63 -3.99
C ASN A 73 -0.75 11.92 -4.66
N ALA A 74 -0.49 13.18 -5.07
CA ALA A 74 0.79 13.57 -5.68
C ALA A 74 1.98 13.36 -4.72
N PHE A 75 1.82 13.70 -3.44
CA PHE A 75 2.86 13.49 -2.44
C PHE A 75 3.08 12.00 -2.14
N PHE A 76 2.01 11.22 -2.00
CA PHE A 76 2.14 9.79 -1.81
C PHE A 76 2.76 9.09 -3.03
N ASP A 77 2.31 9.43 -4.24
CA ASP A 77 2.87 8.87 -5.47
C ASP A 77 4.36 9.14 -5.62
N PHE A 78 4.80 10.35 -5.25
CA PHE A 78 6.21 10.67 -5.25
C PHE A 78 7.00 9.74 -4.32
N ALA A 79 6.54 9.56 -3.08
CA ALA A 79 7.25 8.76 -2.09
C ALA A 79 7.26 7.25 -2.42
N MET A 80 6.14 6.70 -2.90
CA MET A 80 5.95 5.26 -3.10
C MET A 80 6.99 4.61 -4.02
N SER A 81 7.38 5.28 -5.11
CA SER A 81 8.26 4.67 -6.11
C SER A 81 9.75 4.91 -5.84
N ARG A 82 10.10 5.73 -4.85
CA ARG A 82 11.50 6.11 -4.59
C ARG A 82 12.34 4.92 -4.14
N ASP A 83 11.82 4.06 -3.27
CA ASP A 83 12.55 2.86 -2.82
C ASP A 83 12.82 1.88 -3.96
N TYR A 84 11.90 1.78 -4.92
CA TYR A 84 12.11 0.99 -6.13
C TYR A 84 13.24 1.58 -7.00
N TYR A 85 13.22 2.90 -7.25
CA TYR A 85 14.27 3.56 -8.03
C TYR A 85 15.62 3.55 -7.32
N ALA A 86 15.66 3.68 -5.99
CA ALA A 86 16.87 3.62 -5.20
C ALA A 86 17.58 2.26 -5.29
N LYS A 87 16.81 1.17 -5.44
CA LYS A 87 17.36 -0.18 -5.67
C LYS A 87 17.95 -0.34 -7.06
N GLN A 88 17.43 0.39 -8.07
CA GLN A 88 17.92 0.33 -9.45
C GLN A 88 19.12 1.26 -9.69
N ASP A 89 19.13 2.42 -9.05
CA ASP A 89 20.21 3.42 -9.17
C ASP A 89 20.78 3.75 -7.79
N THR A 90 21.65 2.88 -7.32
CA THR A 90 22.32 2.99 -6.00
C THR A 90 23.33 4.14 -5.93
N ALA A 91 23.74 4.71 -7.05
CA ALA A 91 24.65 5.86 -7.11
C ALA A 91 23.91 7.20 -6.89
N ASN A 92 22.60 7.25 -7.10
CA ASN A 92 21.81 8.47 -7.06
C ASN A 92 21.59 8.95 -5.61
N GLN A 93 22.26 10.03 -5.25
CA GLN A 93 22.21 10.59 -3.90
C GLN A 93 20.83 11.17 -3.55
N ALA A 94 20.07 11.69 -4.54
CA ALA A 94 18.74 12.21 -4.29
C ALA A 94 17.79 11.12 -3.78
N LEU A 95 17.93 9.89 -4.27
CA LEU A 95 17.12 8.75 -3.87
C LEU A 95 17.45 8.20 -2.47
N LYS A 96 18.64 8.52 -1.93
CA LYS A 96 19.06 8.12 -0.57
C LYS A 96 18.43 8.98 0.52
N VAL A 97 17.96 10.18 0.17
CA VAL A 97 17.29 11.07 1.11
C VAL A 97 15.89 10.55 1.39
N LYS A 98 15.61 10.21 2.64
CA LYS A 98 14.27 9.76 3.08
C LYS A 98 13.36 10.93 3.43
N GLU A 99 12.07 10.67 3.42
CA GLU A 99 11.05 11.59 3.87
C GLU A 99 11.21 11.80 5.38
N ASP A 100 11.24 13.07 5.81
CA ASP A 100 11.12 13.47 7.21
C ASP A 100 9.64 13.70 7.58
N ASP A 101 9.37 13.91 8.87
CA ASP A 101 8.01 14.13 9.36
C ASP A 101 7.34 15.33 8.71
N SER A 102 8.11 16.36 8.38
CA SER A 102 7.60 17.58 7.74
C SER A 102 7.12 17.33 6.30
N TYR A 103 7.58 16.26 5.67
CA TYR A 103 7.11 15.88 4.34
C TYR A 103 5.60 15.61 4.33
N TYR A 104 5.07 15.05 5.41
CA TYR A 104 3.66 14.69 5.56
C TYR A 104 2.77 15.79 6.16
N ASP A 105 3.30 17.02 6.30
CA ASP A 105 2.51 18.15 6.83
C ASP A 105 1.25 18.45 6.03
N PHE A 106 1.20 18.08 4.74
CA PHE A 106 0.01 18.23 3.90
C PHE A 106 -1.20 17.45 4.46
N LEU A 107 -0.99 16.41 5.26
CA LEU A 107 -2.06 15.65 5.90
C LEU A 107 -2.89 16.48 6.89
N LYS A 108 -2.30 17.53 7.48
CA LYS A 108 -3.00 18.47 8.37
C LYS A 108 -4.11 19.26 7.64
N GLU A 109 -3.97 19.42 6.31
CA GLU A 109 -4.97 20.11 5.47
C GLU A 109 -6.00 19.13 4.87
N MET A 110 -5.84 17.82 5.06
CA MET A 110 -6.74 16.82 4.48
C MET A 110 -8.07 16.79 5.22
N PRO A 111 -9.20 16.75 4.49
CA PRO A 111 -10.54 16.76 5.08
C PRO A 111 -10.97 15.34 5.48
N LEU A 112 -10.23 14.68 6.37
CA LEU A 112 -10.45 13.28 6.73
C LEU A 112 -11.77 13.03 7.47
N ASP A 113 -12.34 14.07 8.08
CA ASP A 113 -13.63 14.07 8.77
C ASP A 113 -14.81 14.48 7.87
N ASP A 114 -14.54 14.97 6.66
CA ASP A 114 -15.57 15.41 5.70
C ASP A 114 -16.03 14.26 4.79
N LYS A 115 -17.20 13.72 5.06
CA LYS A 115 -17.78 12.64 4.26
C LYS A 115 -17.95 12.97 2.77
N THR A 116 -17.92 14.25 2.38
CA THR A 116 -18.00 14.65 0.96
C THR A 116 -16.79 14.20 0.15
N ILE A 117 -15.66 13.90 0.79
CA ILE A 117 -14.49 13.35 0.09
C ILE A 117 -14.80 12.02 -0.60
N LEU A 118 -15.68 11.21 -0.02
CA LEU A 118 -16.08 9.91 -0.57
C LEU A 118 -16.83 10.00 -1.90
N ALA A 119 -17.26 11.20 -2.28
CA ALA A 119 -17.91 11.44 -3.59
C ALA A 119 -16.86 11.71 -4.71
N ASP A 120 -15.58 11.79 -4.39
CA ASP A 120 -14.51 11.96 -5.37
C ASP A 120 -13.87 10.62 -5.72
N GLU A 121 -13.68 10.35 -7.01
CA GLU A 121 -13.02 9.15 -7.52
C GLU A 121 -11.56 8.97 -7.02
N LYS A 122 -10.94 10.03 -6.50
CA LYS A 122 -9.59 10.00 -5.95
C LYS A 122 -9.53 9.68 -4.46
N ALA A 123 -10.68 9.59 -3.80
CA ALA A 123 -10.75 9.24 -2.38
C ALA A 123 -10.23 7.82 -2.11
N ASP A 124 -10.66 6.84 -2.90
CA ASP A 124 -10.20 5.45 -2.77
C ASP A 124 -8.69 5.34 -2.98
N VAL A 125 -8.18 6.06 -3.98
CA VAL A 125 -6.74 6.12 -4.27
C VAL A 125 -5.97 6.74 -3.10
N PHE A 126 -6.49 7.83 -2.55
CA PHE A 126 -5.89 8.48 -1.39
C PHE A 126 -5.91 7.57 -0.16
N THR A 127 -7.04 6.96 0.15
CA THR A 127 -7.20 6.05 1.30
C THR A 127 -6.24 4.88 1.21
N ASN A 128 -6.17 4.22 0.04
CA ASN A 128 -5.24 3.12 -0.19
C ASN A 128 -3.79 3.55 0.06
N ARG A 129 -3.38 4.70 -0.48
CA ARG A 129 -2.02 5.21 -0.28
C ARG A 129 -1.74 5.60 1.17
N PHE A 130 -2.70 6.24 1.83
CA PHE A 130 -2.59 6.63 3.23
C PHE A 130 -2.38 5.42 4.14
N GLU A 131 -3.10 4.31 3.91
CA GLU A 131 -2.99 3.08 4.69
C GLU A 131 -1.62 2.39 4.54
N PHE A 132 -0.98 2.52 3.36
CA PHE A 132 0.28 1.86 3.06
C PHE A 132 1.52 2.75 3.21
N MET A 133 1.34 4.05 3.50
CA MET A 133 2.45 4.99 3.56
C MET A 133 2.87 5.37 4.99
N ALA A 134 4.03 6.00 5.06
CA ALA A 134 4.84 6.23 6.24
C ALA A 134 4.18 6.78 7.51
N PRO A 135 3.12 7.63 7.51
CA PRO A 135 2.56 8.07 8.78
C PRO A 135 2.03 6.93 9.64
N LEU A 136 1.37 5.96 8.99
CA LEU A 136 0.93 4.75 9.67
C LEU A 136 2.09 3.78 9.90
N ARG A 137 3.01 3.63 8.94
CA ARG A 137 4.21 2.81 9.12
C ARG A 137 5.05 3.27 10.31
N LYS A 138 5.21 4.58 10.52
CA LYS A 138 5.98 5.10 11.66
C LYS A 138 5.25 4.87 12.97
N ALA A 139 3.94 5.11 13.03
CA ALA A 139 3.12 4.76 14.19
C ALA A 139 3.15 3.25 14.48
N TYR A 140 3.23 2.42 13.45
CA TYR A 140 3.39 0.97 13.57
C TYR A 140 4.83 0.55 13.88
N SER A 141 5.88 1.27 13.39
CA SER A 141 7.26 0.87 13.60
C SER A 141 7.81 1.22 14.96
N ASP A 142 7.39 2.34 15.56
CA ASP A 142 7.97 2.80 16.83
C ASP A 142 7.30 2.16 18.07
N GLU A 143 6.06 1.68 17.99
CA GLU A 143 5.35 1.05 19.13
C GLU A 143 4.80 -0.36 18.86
N VAL A 144 4.72 -0.80 17.61
CA VAL A 144 3.87 -1.95 17.23
C VAL A 144 4.60 -3.06 16.48
N GLU A 145 5.81 -2.86 15.94
CA GLU A 145 6.53 -3.88 15.17
C GLU A 145 6.81 -5.19 15.94
N GLY A 146 6.67 -5.19 17.27
CA GLY A 146 6.86 -6.39 18.08
C GLY A 146 5.59 -7.01 18.66
N SER A 147 4.44 -6.31 18.66
CA SER A 147 3.31 -6.71 19.51
C SER A 147 1.96 -6.90 18.80
N VAL A 148 1.81 -6.56 17.52
CA VAL A 148 0.54 -6.85 16.82
C VAL A 148 0.42 -8.32 16.52
N GLU A 149 -0.44 -8.98 17.27
CA GLU A 149 -0.87 -10.33 16.94
C GLU A 149 -1.92 -10.28 15.81
N ILE A 150 -1.65 -10.98 14.72
CA ILE A 150 -2.60 -11.18 13.63
C ILE A 150 -3.10 -12.62 13.62
N PRO A 151 -4.37 -12.87 13.28
CA PRO A 151 -4.84 -14.22 13.03
C PRO A 151 -4.11 -14.79 11.81
N PHE A 152 -3.54 -15.96 11.97
CA PHE A 152 -2.76 -16.62 10.92
C PHE A 152 -2.99 -18.13 10.93
N THR A 153 -3.00 -18.76 9.77
CA THR A 153 -3.09 -20.22 9.64
C THR A 153 -1.98 -20.70 8.73
N TYR A 154 -1.10 -21.54 9.26
CA TYR A 154 -0.14 -22.24 8.40
C TYR A 154 -0.86 -23.21 7.48
N PRO A 155 -0.44 -23.36 6.22
CA PRO A 155 -0.94 -24.40 5.35
C PRO A 155 -0.80 -25.79 6.03
N GLU A 156 -1.71 -26.73 5.74
CA GLU A 156 -1.62 -28.11 6.26
C GLU A 156 -0.26 -28.75 5.96
N LYS A 157 0.31 -28.40 4.82
CA LYS A 157 1.69 -28.76 4.47
C LYS A 157 2.52 -27.50 4.27
N PRO A 158 3.34 -27.08 5.26
CA PRO A 158 4.20 -25.90 5.15
C PRO A 158 5.27 -26.05 4.05
N LEU A 159 5.71 -24.91 3.47
CA LEU A 159 6.70 -24.88 2.38
C LEU A 159 8.02 -25.56 2.77
N LEU A 160 8.54 -25.33 3.97
CA LEU A 160 9.80 -25.96 4.41
C LEU A 160 9.68 -27.49 4.51
N THR A 161 8.52 -28.00 4.90
CA THR A 161 8.24 -29.43 4.89
C THR A 161 8.24 -29.99 3.48
N PHE A 162 7.58 -29.31 2.55
CA PHE A 162 7.58 -29.68 1.14
C PHE A 162 9.00 -29.70 0.55
N LEU A 163 9.80 -28.65 0.81
CA LEU A 163 11.18 -28.58 0.33
C LEU A 163 12.04 -29.72 0.89
N LYS A 164 11.88 -30.06 2.18
CA LYS A 164 12.60 -31.16 2.81
C LYS A 164 12.25 -32.51 2.18
N GLU A 165 10.98 -32.76 1.90
CA GLU A 165 10.52 -33.99 1.19
C GLU A 165 11.10 -34.09 -0.23
N LYS A 166 11.35 -32.95 -0.87
CA LYS A 166 12.03 -32.89 -2.18
C LYS A 166 13.56 -33.03 -2.08
N GLY A 167 14.10 -33.32 -0.89
CA GLY A 167 15.52 -33.56 -0.66
C GLY A 167 16.35 -32.31 -0.39
N VAL A 168 15.73 -31.14 -0.19
CA VAL A 168 16.44 -29.90 0.16
C VAL A 168 16.95 -30.01 1.59
N LYS A 169 18.23 -29.70 1.79
CA LYS A 169 18.87 -29.68 3.12
C LYS A 169 18.56 -28.34 3.81
N LEU A 170 17.98 -28.44 4.99
CA LEU A 170 17.70 -27.29 5.86
C LEU A 170 18.85 -27.11 6.89
N ASN A 171 19.19 -25.88 7.21
CA ASN A 171 20.04 -25.59 8.36
C ASN A 171 19.27 -25.72 9.68
N ALA A 172 19.95 -25.58 10.83
CA ALA A 172 19.35 -25.74 12.15
C ALA A 172 18.20 -24.77 12.43
N GLU A 173 18.33 -23.50 12.01
CA GLU A 173 17.28 -22.48 12.18
C GLU A 173 16.04 -22.79 11.31
N GLN A 174 16.26 -23.12 10.04
CA GLN A 174 15.20 -23.50 9.10
C GLN A 174 14.48 -24.76 9.56
N GLU A 175 15.20 -25.72 10.11
CA GLU A 175 14.61 -26.96 10.68
C GLU A 175 13.73 -26.65 11.91
N ALA A 176 14.16 -25.73 12.77
CA ALA A 176 13.35 -25.28 13.91
C ALA A 176 12.06 -24.59 13.45
N ILE A 177 12.15 -23.71 12.44
CA ILE A 177 10.98 -23.05 11.84
C ILE A 177 10.05 -24.10 11.21
N ARG A 178 10.57 -25.07 10.46
CA ARG A 178 9.79 -26.16 9.87
C ARG A 178 8.99 -26.93 10.92
N GLN A 179 9.65 -27.33 12.02
CA GLN A 179 9.00 -28.08 13.12
C GLN A 179 7.90 -27.23 13.80
N LYS A 180 8.14 -25.93 14.02
CA LYS A 180 7.13 -24.99 14.52
C LYS A 180 5.93 -24.95 13.58
N GLN A 181 6.16 -24.76 12.29
CA GLN A 181 5.11 -24.67 11.28
C GLN A 181 4.30 -25.98 11.16
N GLU A 182 4.96 -27.15 11.18
CA GLU A 182 4.26 -28.45 11.16
C GLU A 182 3.37 -28.66 12.37
N LYS A 183 3.85 -28.30 13.56
CA LYS A 183 3.06 -28.41 14.80
C LYS A 183 1.79 -27.55 14.77
N LEU A 184 1.83 -26.43 14.07
CA LEU A 184 0.75 -25.45 13.99
C LEU A 184 -0.03 -25.53 12.68
N ALA A 185 0.31 -26.49 11.79
CA ALA A 185 -0.31 -26.64 10.49
C ALA A 185 -1.83 -26.83 10.61
N GLY A 186 -2.59 -26.09 9.78
CA GLY A 186 -4.05 -26.14 9.75
C GLY A 186 -4.75 -25.51 10.96
N GLN A 187 -4.02 -25.01 11.95
CA GLN A 187 -4.59 -24.37 13.14
C GLN A 187 -4.65 -22.85 12.96
N GLU A 188 -5.74 -22.23 13.40
CA GLU A 188 -5.79 -20.76 13.52
C GLU A 188 -5.04 -20.35 14.81
N ILE A 189 -4.02 -19.54 14.63
CA ILE A 189 -3.17 -19.03 15.72
C ILE A 189 -3.13 -17.52 15.70
N LYS A 190 -2.66 -16.93 16.77
CA LYS A 190 -2.21 -15.54 16.79
C LYS A 190 -0.69 -15.51 16.72
N ILE A 191 -0.15 -14.77 15.78
CA ILE A 191 1.29 -14.62 15.57
C ILE A 191 1.63 -13.15 15.39
N THR A 192 2.75 -12.72 15.90
CA THR A 192 3.19 -11.34 15.69
C THR A 192 3.80 -11.15 14.29
N LEU A 193 3.64 -9.96 13.75
CA LEU A 193 4.24 -9.61 12.46
C LEU A 193 5.77 -9.75 12.50
N ALA A 194 6.39 -9.42 13.64
CA ALA A 194 7.84 -9.56 13.85
C ALA A 194 8.30 -11.03 13.75
N GLU A 195 7.53 -11.98 14.30
CA GLU A 195 7.85 -13.41 14.17
C GLU A 195 7.78 -13.89 12.72
N LEU A 196 6.76 -13.44 11.95
CA LEU A 196 6.66 -13.77 10.53
C LEU A 196 7.81 -13.20 9.71
N GLN A 197 8.20 -11.95 9.98
CA GLN A 197 9.31 -11.30 9.30
C GLN A 197 10.66 -11.95 9.64
N GLU A 198 10.84 -12.38 10.89
CA GLU A 198 12.06 -13.08 11.31
C GLU A 198 12.15 -14.48 10.67
N ASP A 199 11.03 -15.23 10.62
CA ASP A 199 10.95 -16.51 9.93
C ASP A 199 11.25 -16.33 8.42
N ASP A 200 10.70 -15.28 7.77
CA ASP A 200 10.98 -14.95 6.37
C ASP A 200 12.44 -14.57 6.14
N ARG A 201 13.03 -13.75 7.01
CA ARG A 201 14.44 -13.38 6.94
C ARG A 201 15.37 -14.60 6.95
N LYS A 202 15.08 -15.59 7.79
CA LYS A 202 15.87 -16.83 7.93
C LYS A 202 15.69 -17.79 6.75
N THR A 203 14.58 -17.68 6.01
CA THR A 203 14.22 -18.63 4.95
C THR A 203 14.33 -18.05 3.54
N SER A 204 14.34 -16.72 3.38
CA SER A 204 14.31 -16.03 2.08
C SER A 204 15.47 -16.40 1.14
N ALA A 205 16.67 -16.61 1.67
CA ALA A 205 17.82 -17.03 0.86
C ALA A 205 17.63 -18.42 0.28
N LEU A 206 17.11 -19.37 1.09
CA LEU A 206 16.77 -20.72 0.67
C LEU A 206 15.67 -20.70 -0.41
N PHE A 207 14.63 -19.88 -0.23
CA PHE A 207 13.52 -19.79 -1.18
C PHE A 207 13.97 -19.23 -2.53
N LYS A 208 14.91 -18.28 -2.54
CA LYS A 208 15.53 -17.80 -3.77
C LYS A 208 16.39 -18.87 -4.46
N GLN A 209 17.13 -19.67 -3.69
CA GLN A 209 17.94 -20.74 -4.23
C GLN A 209 17.06 -21.85 -4.83
N GLU A 210 15.94 -22.18 -4.20
CA GLU A 210 15.03 -23.26 -4.57
C GLU A 210 13.76 -22.74 -5.32
N GLU A 211 13.89 -21.64 -6.07
CA GLU A 211 12.77 -20.92 -6.73
C GLU A 211 11.85 -21.86 -7.53
N LYS A 212 12.41 -22.86 -8.21
CA LYS A 212 11.64 -23.83 -8.99
C LYS A 212 10.71 -24.68 -8.10
N LEU A 213 11.22 -25.15 -6.97
CA LEU A 213 10.44 -25.94 -6.02
C LEU A 213 9.42 -25.09 -5.27
N VAL A 214 9.76 -23.84 -4.98
CA VAL A 214 8.81 -22.86 -4.41
C VAL A 214 7.64 -22.64 -5.36
N LYS A 215 7.90 -22.50 -6.66
CA LYS A 215 6.85 -22.38 -7.67
C LYS A 215 5.98 -23.65 -7.75
N GLU A 216 6.59 -24.82 -7.74
CA GLU A 216 5.86 -26.11 -7.69
C GLU A 216 4.94 -26.19 -6.46
N TYR A 217 5.43 -25.73 -5.31
CA TYR A 217 4.63 -25.65 -4.08
C TYR A 217 3.45 -24.67 -4.20
N MET A 218 3.66 -23.50 -4.78
CA MET A 218 2.57 -22.54 -5.00
C MET A 218 1.48 -23.10 -5.91
N ASP A 219 1.86 -23.83 -6.95
CA ASP A 219 0.92 -24.53 -7.82
C ASP A 219 0.15 -25.63 -7.06
N TYR A 220 0.83 -26.36 -6.17
CA TYR A 220 0.22 -27.37 -5.29
C TYR A 220 -0.82 -26.74 -4.35
N ILE A 221 -0.48 -25.65 -3.64
CA ILE A 221 -1.40 -24.95 -2.73
C ILE A 221 -2.60 -24.35 -3.49
N ASN A 222 -2.36 -23.76 -4.66
CA ASN A 222 -3.44 -23.18 -5.46
C ASN A 222 -4.45 -24.21 -5.96
N LYS A 223 -4.02 -25.45 -6.22
CA LYS A 223 -4.92 -26.56 -6.59
C LYS A 223 -5.77 -27.07 -5.42
N GLN A 224 -5.34 -26.83 -4.17
CA GLN A 224 -6.10 -27.21 -2.96
C GLN A 224 -7.12 -26.15 -2.52
N LYS A 225 -7.01 -24.92 -3.01
CA LYS A 225 -8.01 -23.87 -2.70
C LYS A 225 -9.32 -24.24 -3.39
N PRO A 226 -10.46 -24.26 -2.64
CA PRO A 226 -11.76 -24.49 -3.25
C PRO A 226 -12.00 -23.46 -4.35
N SER A 227 -12.60 -23.87 -5.46
CA SER A 227 -12.95 -22.97 -6.56
C SER A 227 -13.90 -21.89 -6.08
N GLN A 228 -13.91 -20.71 -6.74
CA GLN A 228 -14.86 -19.63 -6.38
C GLN A 228 -16.34 -20.10 -6.40
N LYS A 229 -16.66 -21.10 -7.24
CA LYS A 229 -17.99 -21.73 -7.29
C LYS A 229 -18.31 -22.52 -6.02
N GLU A 230 -17.35 -23.27 -5.46
CA GLU A 230 -17.54 -24.03 -4.22
C GLU A 230 -17.68 -23.13 -3.00
N LYS A 231 -16.99 -21.97 -2.98
CA LYS A 231 -17.16 -20.95 -1.93
C LYS A 231 -18.55 -20.32 -1.96
N SER A 232 -19.06 -19.94 -3.14
CA SER A 232 -20.41 -19.39 -3.28
C SER A 232 -21.47 -20.41 -2.84
N GLN A 233 -21.31 -21.68 -3.19
CA GLN A 233 -22.23 -22.73 -2.77
C GLN A 233 -22.20 -22.94 -1.25
N GLN A 234 -21.02 -22.92 -0.61
CA GLN A 234 -20.90 -23.03 0.85
C GLN A 234 -21.48 -21.84 1.59
N GLU A 235 -21.41 -20.62 1.02
CA GLU A 235 -22.05 -19.43 1.58
C GLU A 235 -23.57 -19.48 1.43
N GLU A 236 -24.10 -19.95 0.29
CA GLU A 236 -25.53 -20.17 0.08
C GLU A 236 -26.08 -21.26 1.02
N ASP A 237 -25.35 -22.37 1.19
CA ASP A 237 -25.74 -23.46 2.11
C ASP A 237 -25.76 -22.99 3.58
N ARG A 238 -24.81 -22.12 3.99
CA ARG A 238 -24.81 -21.52 5.33
C ARG A 238 -25.93 -20.52 5.54
N ALA A 239 -26.27 -19.74 4.51
CA ALA A 239 -27.38 -18.79 4.57
C ALA A 239 -28.76 -19.48 4.60
N SER A 240 -28.87 -20.71 4.11
CA SER A 240 -30.11 -21.51 4.11
C SER A 240 -30.37 -22.25 5.43
N ILE A 241 -29.40 -22.32 6.32
CA ILE A 241 -29.49 -23.03 7.63
C ILE A 241 -29.67 -22.03 8.81
N ALA A 242 -29.52 -20.71 8.56
CA ALA A 242 -29.71 -19.63 9.55
C ALA A 242 -31.09 -18.98 9.41
#